data_e2dc9cae6abc8c7dfe6ccb4a16f1f58e
#
_entry.id   e2dc9cae6abc8c7dfe6ccb4a16f1f58e
#
_cell.length_a   1.000
_cell.length_b   1.000
_cell.length_c   1.000
_cell.angle_alpha   90.00
_cell.angle_beta   90.00
_cell.angle_gamma   90.00
#
_symmetry.space_group_name_H-M   'P 1'
#
loop_
_entity.id
_entity.type
_entity.pdbx_description
1 polymer ?
#
loop_
_entity_poly.entity_id
_entity_poly.type
_entity_poly.pdbx_seq_one_letter_code
_entity_poly.pdbx_strand_id
1 'polypeptide(L)'
;GDEYIKLHERIDMAMVHNADFFISIHADSAPNRNARGATIYTLSPQSVNNATLAAENRLNISGNFIEGDGKHRDEDFIFNILNLQHSSNLRQSFDFADVLVLNMKKMHIRFTSVPVRPANFAVLKAPLFPAILLEVGYLSNIEDEKMVQNKDYMEKVANSIKITLDDFLKH
;
A
#
# COMPACT_ATOMS: atom_id res chain seq x y z
N GLY A 1 1.47 15.79 -16.83
CA GLY A 1 1.48 17.06 -16.10
C GLY A 1 1.39 16.80 -14.62
N ASP A 2 1.82 17.75 -13.82
CA ASP A 2 1.76 17.71 -12.36
C ASP A 2 0.34 18.06 -11.92
N GLU A 3 -0.49 17.04 -11.76
CA GLU A 3 -1.88 17.20 -11.36
C GLU A 3 -2.08 16.64 -9.94
N TYR A 4 -2.67 17.43 -9.05
CA TYR A 4 -2.97 16.96 -7.70
C TYR A 4 -4.17 16.01 -7.75
N ILE A 5 -3.92 14.72 -7.41
CA ILE A 5 -4.96 13.71 -7.29
C ILE A 5 -5.18 13.40 -5.81
N LYS A 6 -6.42 13.49 -5.33
CA LYS A 6 -6.77 13.17 -3.94
C LYS A 6 -6.46 11.71 -3.63
N LEU A 7 -6.14 11.41 -2.35
CA LEU A 7 -5.68 10.07 -1.95
C LEU A 7 -6.68 8.95 -2.30
N HIS A 8 -7.98 9.19 -2.12
CA HIS A 8 -9.01 8.22 -2.48
C HIS A 8 -9.16 8.03 -4.00
N GLU A 9 -9.01 9.11 -4.78
CA GLU A 9 -9.06 9.05 -6.24
C GLU A 9 -7.92 8.20 -6.82
N ARG A 10 -6.76 8.15 -6.17
CA ARG A 10 -5.63 7.28 -6.58
C ARG A 10 -5.99 5.80 -6.48
N ILE A 11 -6.70 5.41 -5.41
CA ILE A 11 -7.19 4.04 -5.24
C ILE A 11 -8.26 3.73 -6.28
N ASP A 12 -9.21 4.66 -6.49
CA ASP A 12 -10.29 4.50 -7.45
C ASP A 12 -9.72 4.34 -8.89
N MET A 13 -8.71 5.12 -9.25
CA MET A 13 -7.99 4.95 -10.52
C MET A 13 -7.34 3.57 -10.65
N ALA A 14 -6.67 3.08 -9.60
CA ALA A 14 -6.07 1.76 -9.61
C ALA A 14 -7.13 0.65 -9.76
N MET A 15 -8.29 0.79 -9.12
CA MET A 15 -9.42 -0.14 -9.28
C MET A 15 -9.97 -0.14 -10.71
N VAL A 16 -10.16 1.03 -11.33
CA VAL A 16 -10.65 1.16 -12.72
C VAL A 16 -9.68 0.50 -13.71
N HIS A 17 -8.38 0.53 -13.42
CA HIS A 17 -7.34 -0.10 -14.25
C HIS A 17 -7.05 -1.56 -13.87
N ASN A 18 -7.84 -2.18 -13.00
CA ASN A 18 -7.66 -3.57 -12.55
C ASN A 18 -6.23 -3.84 -12.05
N ALA A 19 -5.72 -2.97 -11.20
CA ALA A 19 -4.38 -3.11 -10.66
C ALA A 19 -4.26 -4.39 -9.81
N ASP A 20 -3.18 -5.15 -10.02
CA ASP A 20 -2.84 -6.33 -9.22
C ASP A 20 -2.14 -5.97 -7.92
N PHE A 21 -1.48 -4.80 -7.88
CA PHE A 21 -0.73 -4.31 -6.73
C PHE A 21 -0.64 -2.78 -6.75
N PHE A 22 -0.67 -2.15 -5.57
CA PHE A 22 -0.54 -0.71 -5.44
C PHE A 22 0.70 -0.32 -4.61
N ILE A 23 1.57 0.50 -5.19
CA ILE A 23 2.76 1.01 -4.51
C ILE A 23 2.70 2.53 -4.50
N SER A 24 2.58 3.12 -3.31
CA SER A 24 2.71 4.58 -3.11
C SER A 24 4.14 4.90 -2.70
N ILE A 25 4.84 5.71 -3.49
CA ILE A 25 6.24 6.10 -3.22
C ILE A 25 6.25 7.51 -2.68
N HIS A 26 6.87 7.68 -1.51
CA HIS A 26 6.91 8.91 -0.74
C HIS A 26 8.33 9.27 -0.30
N ALA A 27 8.53 10.56 -0.02
CA ALA A 27 9.69 11.11 0.68
C ALA A 27 9.19 12.24 1.60
N ASP A 28 8.61 11.87 2.74
CA ASP A 28 7.95 12.80 3.63
C ASP A 28 8.91 13.36 4.70
N SER A 29 8.45 14.32 5.49
CA SER A 29 9.17 14.85 6.63
C SER A 29 8.75 14.13 7.91
N ALA A 30 9.72 13.59 8.66
CA ALA A 30 9.47 13.04 9.99
C ALA A 30 9.61 14.12 11.08
N PRO A 31 8.78 14.08 12.15
CA PRO A 31 8.95 14.99 13.30
C PRO A 31 10.33 14.89 13.94
N ASN A 32 10.88 13.67 13.99
CA ASN A 32 12.25 13.43 14.43
C ASN A 32 13.21 13.59 13.26
N ARG A 33 13.98 14.67 13.24
CA ARG A 33 14.99 14.96 12.20
C ARG A 33 16.14 13.95 12.14
N ASN A 34 16.30 13.10 13.16
CA ASN A 34 17.25 12.00 13.15
C ASN A 34 16.70 10.73 12.52
N ALA A 35 15.39 10.67 12.20
CA ALA A 35 14.82 9.58 11.44
C ALA A 35 15.50 9.51 10.07
N ARG A 36 15.99 8.33 9.69
CA ARG A 36 16.82 8.15 8.50
C ARG A 36 16.65 6.76 7.91
N GLY A 37 16.61 6.69 6.58
CA GLY A 37 16.51 5.47 5.80
C GLY A 37 15.09 5.16 5.36
N ALA A 38 14.95 4.22 4.46
CA ALA A 38 13.66 3.78 3.93
C ALA A 38 12.78 3.13 5.00
N THR A 39 11.47 3.17 4.81
CA THR A 39 10.48 2.46 5.61
C THR A 39 9.33 2.02 4.70
N ILE A 40 8.84 0.81 4.87
CA ILE A 40 7.66 0.32 4.15
C ILE A 40 6.49 0.27 5.13
N TYR A 41 5.36 0.82 4.73
CA TYR A 41 4.13 0.75 5.51
C TYR A 41 3.12 -0.17 4.83
N THR A 42 2.51 -1.03 5.63
CA THR A 42 1.37 -1.87 5.25
C THR A 42 0.14 -1.44 6.04
N LEU A 43 -1.06 -1.81 5.59
CA LEU A 43 -2.26 -1.52 6.37
C LEU A 43 -2.18 -2.18 7.75
N SER A 44 -2.59 -1.45 8.79
CA SER A 44 -2.69 -2.02 10.14
C SER A 44 -3.78 -3.10 10.18
N PRO A 45 -3.52 -4.28 10.77
CA PRO A 45 -4.53 -5.32 10.94
C PRO A 45 -5.81 -4.83 11.62
N GLN A 46 -5.70 -3.91 12.59
CA GLN A 46 -6.83 -3.31 13.28
C GLN A 46 -7.69 -2.41 12.35
N SER A 47 -7.15 -1.99 11.21
CA SER A 47 -7.86 -1.14 10.25
C SER A 47 -8.59 -1.93 9.18
N VAL A 48 -8.43 -3.25 9.11
CA VAL A 48 -9.06 -4.12 8.09
C VAL A 48 -10.58 -4.03 8.19
N ASN A 49 -11.15 -4.21 9.38
CA ASN A 49 -12.60 -4.16 9.57
C ASN A 49 -13.20 -2.81 9.13
N ASN A 50 -12.53 -1.70 9.45
CA ASN A 50 -12.99 -0.37 9.04
C ASN A 50 -12.87 -0.16 7.52
N ALA A 51 -11.85 -0.73 6.90
CA ALA A 51 -11.68 -0.68 5.45
C ALA A 51 -12.75 -1.53 4.73
N THR A 52 -13.08 -2.70 5.28
CA THR A 52 -14.15 -3.57 4.78
C THR A 52 -15.50 -2.88 4.83
N LEU A 53 -15.87 -2.28 5.97
CA LEU A 53 -17.11 -1.51 6.11
C LEU A 53 -17.18 -0.33 5.12
N ALA A 54 -16.06 0.35 4.89
CA ALA A 54 -16.01 1.45 3.92
C ALA A 54 -16.16 0.95 2.48
N ALA A 55 -15.59 -0.22 2.15
CA ALA A 55 -15.73 -0.85 0.83
C ALA A 55 -17.16 -1.33 0.59
N GLU A 56 -17.78 -1.97 1.58
CA GLU A 56 -19.17 -2.39 1.54
C GLU A 56 -20.12 -1.21 1.27
N ASN A 57 -19.96 -0.11 2.01
CA ASN A 57 -20.76 1.10 1.80
C ASN A 57 -20.58 1.68 0.39
N ARG A 58 -19.38 1.62 -0.19
CA ARG A 58 -19.15 2.07 -1.58
C ARG A 58 -19.84 1.15 -2.59
N LEU A 59 -19.79 -0.16 -2.39
CA LEU A 59 -20.44 -1.14 -3.25
C LEU A 59 -21.96 -1.05 -3.16
N ASN A 60 -22.52 -0.87 -1.95
CA ASN A 60 -23.96 -0.72 -1.73
C ASN A 60 -24.52 0.60 -2.31
N ILE A 61 -23.71 1.67 -2.35
CA ILE A 61 -24.10 2.92 -3.01
C ILE A 61 -24.12 2.75 -4.55
N SER A 62 -23.30 1.83 -5.08
CA SER A 62 -23.20 1.60 -6.54
C SER A 62 -24.20 0.59 -7.07
N GLY A 63 -24.89 -0.15 -6.21
CA GLY A 63 -25.73 -1.29 -6.61
C GLY A 63 -27.14 -1.27 -6.08
N ASN A 64 -28.06 -0.78 -6.88
CA ASN A 64 -29.44 -1.27 -6.92
C ASN A 64 -29.45 -2.71 -7.47
N PHE A 65 -28.79 -3.65 -6.78
CA PHE A 65 -28.83 -5.06 -7.16
C PHE A 65 -29.54 -5.87 -6.09
N ILE A 66 -30.68 -6.45 -6.51
CA ILE A 66 -31.50 -7.48 -5.90
C ILE A 66 -32.59 -6.93 -4.96
N GLU A 67 -33.75 -6.65 -5.56
CA GLU A 67 -35.05 -6.77 -4.90
C GLU A 67 -35.34 -8.25 -4.64
N GLY A 68 -35.27 -8.65 -3.37
CA GLY A 68 -35.67 -9.99 -2.92
C GLY A 68 -35.53 -10.13 -1.40
N ASP A 69 -36.39 -10.96 -0.82
CA ASP A 69 -36.58 -11.22 0.61
C ASP A 69 -35.37 -11.92 1.32
N GLY A 70 -34.17 -11.85 0.71
CA GLY A 70 -32.93 -12.45 1.17
C GLY A 70 -31.84 -11.47 1.66
N LYS A 71 -32.15 -10.18 1.79
CA LYS A 71 -31.18 -9.09 1.97
C LYS A 71 -30.12 -9.27 3.07
N HIS A 72 -30.46 -9.81 4.22
CA HIS A 72 -29.52 -9.97 5.33
C HIS A 72 -28.46 -11.08 5.11
N ARG A 73 -28.81 -12.16 4.43
CA ARG A 73 -27.85 -13.26 4.16
C ARG A 73 -26.82 -12.87 3.11
N ASP A 74 -27.24 -12.09 2.12
CA ASP A 74 -26.35 -11.65 1.04
C ASP A 74 -25.39 -10.59 1.54
N GLU A 75 -25.80 -9.68 2.42
CA GLU A 75 -24.96 -8.67 3.06
C GLU A 75 -23.88 -9.31 3.94
N ASP A 76 -24.23 -10.24 4.81
CA ASP A 76 -23.28 -10.99 5.63
C ASP A 76 -22.28 -11.78 4.79
N PHE A 77 -22.77 -12.38 3.69
CA PHE A 77 -21.91 -13.11 2.76
C PHE A 77 -20.92 -12.20 2.06
N ILE A 78 -21.36 -11.07 1.52
CA ILE A 78 -20.51 -10.07 0.87
C ILE A 78 -19.48 -9.52 1.87
N PHE A 79 -19.92 -9.18 3.09
CA PHE A 79 -19.02 -8.71 4.15
C PHE A 79 -17.92 -9.72 4.48
N ASN A 80 -18.27 -11.01 4.59
CA ASN A 80 -17.31 -12.07 4.85
C ASN A 80 -16.33 -12.26 3.69
N ILE A 81 -16.78 -12.18 2.44
CA ILE A 81 -15.91 -12.26 1.26
C ILE A 81 -14.94 -11.09 1.23
N LEU A 82 -15.42 -9.87 1.48
CA LEU A 82 -14.57 -8.67 1.54
C LEU A 82 -13.54 -8.74 2.68
N ASN A 83 -13.91 -9.26 3.84
CA ASN A 83 -12.97 -9.48 4.95
C ASN A 83 -11.89 -10.50 4.60
N LEU A 84 -12.26 -11.60 3.94
CA LEU A 84 -11.30 -12.60 3.47
C LEU A 84 -10.35 -11.99 2.43
N GLN A 85 -10.88 -11.22 1.47
CA GLN A 85 -10.09 -10.53 0.47
C GLN A 85 -9.12 -9.53 1.11
N HIS A 86 -9.59 -8.70 2.04
CA HIS A 86 -8.74 -7.75 2.76
C HIS A 86 -7.65 -8.44 3.57
N SER A 87 -7.99 -9.56 4.23
CA SER A 87 -7.01 -10.33 5.00
C SER A 87 -5.95 -10.95 4.10
N SER A 88 -6.36 -11.45 2.93
CA SER A 88 -5.45 -11.97 1.89
C SER A 88 -4.55 -10.86 1.34
N ASN A 89 -5.12 -9.71 0.97
CA ASN A 89 -4.38 -8.56 0.47
C ASN A 89 -3.37 -8.03 1.50
N LEU A 90 -3.76 -7.99 2.78
CA LEU A 90 -2.88 -7.59 3.86
C LEU A 90 -1.68 -8.54 3.97
N ARG A 91 -1.91 -9.85 3.94
CA ARG A 91 -0.85 -10.86 3.96
C ARG A 91 0.10 -10.69 2.78
N GLN A 92 -0.44 -10.58 1.57
CA GLN A 92 0.35 -10.36 0.36
C GLN A 92 1.15 -9.06 0.43
N SER A 93 0.60 -8.00 1.03
CA SER A 93 1.32 -6.73 1.27
C SER A 93 2.52 -6.91 2.20
N PHE A 94 2.39 -7.71 3.26
CA PHE A 94 3.50 -8.04 4.16
C PHE A 94 4.55 -8.91 3.47
N ASP A 95 4.13 -9.96 2.78
CA ASP A 95 5.05 -10.86 2.07
C ASP A 95 5.86 -10.09 1.01
N PHE A 96 5.19 -9.21 0.25
CA PHE A 96 5.86 -8.32 -0.70
C PHE A 96 6.83 -7.35 -0.02
N ALA A 97 6.42 -6.72 1.10
CA ALA A 97 7.25 -5.78 1.84
C ALA A 97 8.53 -6.44 2.35
N ASP A 98 8.44 -7.65 2.87
CA ASP A 98 9.60 -8.41 3.37
C ASP A 98 10.59 -8.74 2.25
N VAL A 99 10.09 -9.20 1.09
CA VAL A 99 10.94 -9.46 -0.08
C VAL A 99 11.56 -8.16 -0.61
N LEU A 100 10.79 -7.07 -0.65
CA LEU A 100 11.29 -5.75 -1.07
C LEU A 100 12.40 -5.25 -0.15
N VAL A 101 12.26 -5.41 1.18
CA VAL A 101 13.33 -5.07 2.14
C VAL A 101 14.61 -5.85 1.83
N LEU A 102 14.50 -7.15 1.53
CA LEU A 102 15.68 -7.97 1.19
C LEU A 102 16.36 -7.48 -0.10
N ASN A 103 15.59 -7.20 -1.14
CA ASN A 103 16.13 -6.73 -2.42
C ASN A 103 16.73 -5.31 -2.30
N MET A 104 16.08 -4.40 -1.59
CA MET A 104 16.62 -3.07 -1.31
C MET A 104 17.92 -3.13 -0.47
N LYS A 105 18.01 -4.02 0.52
CA LYS A 105 19.25 -4.23 1.29
C LYS A 105 20.39 -4.76 0.41
N LYS A 106 20.11 -5.67 -0.54
CA LYS A 106 21.11 -6.14 -1.52
C LYS A 106 21.65 -4.98 -2.38
N MET A 107 20.83 -3.97 -2.65
CA MET A 107 21.22 -2.74 -3.35
C MET A 107 21.86 -1.69 -2.43
N HIS A 108 22.18 -2.05 -1.16
CA HIS A 108 22.76 -1.17 -0.15
C HIS A 108 21.87 0.02 0.23
N ILE A 109 20.55 -0.11 0.11
CA ILE A 109 19.60 0.88 0.61
C ILE A 109 19.44 0.71 2.11
N ARG A 110 19.63 1.82 2.83
CA ARG A 110 19.49 1.86 4.28
C ARG A 110 18.02 1.92 4.68
N PHE A 111 17.67 1.19 5.73
CA PHE A 111 16.36 1.24 6.38
C PHE A 111 16.43 1.88 7.77
N THR A 112 15.29 2.34 8.25
CA THR A 112 15.08 2.65 9.66
C THR A 112 15.26 1.39 10.52
N SER A 113 15.31 1.54 11.84
CA SER A 113 15.44 0.40 12.77
C SER A 113 14.32 -0.64 12.64
N VAL A 114 13.15 -0.23 12.18
CA VAL A 114 12.00 -1.10 11.90
C VAL A 114 11.61 -0.88 10.43
N PRO A 115 12.09 -1.74 9.50
CA PRO A 115 11.90 -1.57 8.06
C PRO A 115 10.44 -1.63 7.60
N VAL A 116 9.63 -2.52 8.19
CA VAL A 116 8.20 -2.66 7.86
C VAL A 116 7.37 -2.28 9.07
N ARG A 117 6.36 -1.43 8.86
CA ARG A 117 5.48 -0.92 9.93
C ARG A 117 4.02 -0.96 9.52
N PRO A 118 3.12 -1.39 10.40
CA PRO A 118 1.69 -1.21 10.18
C PRO A 118 1.31 0.27 10.34
N ALA A 119 0.41 0.76 9.46
CA ALA A 119 -0.11 2.11 9.50
C ALA A 119 -1.56 2.16 9.00
N ASN A 120 -2.26 3.27 9.29
CA ASN A 120 -3.63 3.50 8.86
C ASN A 120 -3.70 4.62 7.81
N PHE A 121 -2.84 4.54 6.79
CA PHE A 121 -2.85 5.52 5.71
C PHE A 121 -4.01 5.26 4.73
N ALA A 122 -4.60 6.33 4.20
CA ALA A 122 -5.73 6.24 3.29
C ALA A 122 -5.42 5.41 2.04
N VAL A 123 -4.21 5.58 1.47
CA VAL A 123 -3.75 4.86 0.27
C VAL A 123 -3.52 3.36 0.48
N LEU A 124 -3.49 2.88 1.72
CA LEU A 124 -3.35 1.46 2.05
C LEU A 124 -4.70 0.74 2.19
N LYS A 125 -5.81 1.47 2.16
CA LYS A 125 -7.17 0.94 2.34
C LYS A 125 -7.80 0.44 1.03
N ALA A 126 -6.97 -0.07 0.13
CA ALA A 126 -7.45 -0.64 -1.13
C ALA A 126 -8.23 -1.95 -0.87
N PRO A 127 -9.49 -2.07 -1.32
CA PRO A 127 -10.30 -3.24 -1.00
C PRO A 127 -9.97 -4.46 -1.86
N LEU A 128 -9.49 -4.26 -3.09
CA LEU A 128 -9.42 -5.32 -4.10
C LEU A 128 -8.01 -5.84 -4.41
N PHE A 129 -6.97 -5.15 -3.96
CA PHE A 129 -5.57 -5.52 -4.24
C PHE A 129 -4.66 -5.21 -3.05
N PRO A 130 -3.51 -5.92 -2.92
CA PRO A 130 -2.51 -5.60 -1.93
C PRO A 130 -1.88 -4.22 -2.18
N ALA A 131 -1.50 -3.53 -1.10
CA ALA A 131 -0.98 -2.17 -1.16
C ALA A 131 0.14 -1.93 -0.14
N ILE A 132 1.18 -1.21 -0.55
CA ILE A 132 2.22 -0.70 0.34
C ILE A 132 2.45 0.80 0.10
N LEU A 133 2.97 1.47 1.14
CA LEU A 133 3.56 2.79 1.01
C LEU A 133 5.06 2.67 1.33
N LEU A 134 5.89 3.07 0.38
CA LEU A 134 7.34 3.08 0.50
C LEU A 134 7.83 4.50 0.73
N GLU A 135 8.30 4.79 1.95
CA GLU A 135 9.14 5.96 2.22
C GLU A 135 10.57 5.65 1.77
N VAL A 136 11.06 6.35 0.77
CA VAL A 136 12.42 6.15 0.24
C VAL A 136 13.50 6.87 1.05
N GLY A 137 13.09 7.72 1.98
CA GLY A 137 13.92 8.53 2.89
C GLY A 137 13.09 9.69 3.44
N TYR A 138 13.60 10.38 4.43
CA TYR A 138 12.92 11.50 5.08
C TYR A 138 13.55 12.83 4.70
N LEU A 139 12.80 13.73 4.04
CA LEU A 139 13.28 15.07 3.64
C LEU A 139 13.67 15.96 4.83
N SER A 140 13.21 15.64 6.04
CA SER A 140 13.64 16.28 7.28
C SER A 140 15.08 15.94 7.69
N ASN A 141 15.69 14.89 7.10
CA ASN A 141 17.07 14.47 7.34
C ASN A 141 17.94 14.85 6.14
N ILE A 142 18.99 15.63 6.37
CA ILE A 142 19.84 16.21 5.32
C ILE A 142 20.56 15.15 4.46
N GLU A 143 20.86 14.00 5.03
CA GLU A 143 21.51 12.90 4.30
C GLU A 143 20.50 12.16 3.40
N ASP A 144 19.29 11.92 3.91
CA ASP A 144 18.23 11.29 3.13
C ASP A 144 17.74 12.22 2.02
N GLU A 145 17.60 13.54 2.30
CA GLU A 145 17.24 14.54 1.29
C GLU A 145 18.23 14.51 0.11
N LYS A 146 19.54 14.47 0.38
CA LYS A 146 20.57 14.34 -0.66
C LYS A 146 20.46 13.01 -1.41
N MET A 147 20.16 11.92 -0.70
CA MET A 147 20.03 10.60 -1.31
C MET A 147 18.83 10.51 -2.22
N VAL A 148 17.68 11.02 -1.82
CA VAL A 148 16.44 11.02 -2.64
C VAL A 148 16.62 11.84 -3.93
N GLN A 149 17.45 12.86 -3.93
CA GLN A 149 17.78 13.65 -5.12
C GLN A 149 18.83 12.96 -6.02
N ASN A 150 19.47 11.89 -5.54
CA ASN A 150 20.49 11.17 -6.30
C ASN A 150 19.85 10.15 -7.24
N LYS A 151 20.15 10.28 -8.54
CA LYS A 151 19.59 9.42 -9.59
C LYS A 151 19.95 7.94 -9.39
N ASP A 152 21.21 7.64 -9.05
CA ASP A 152 21.66 6.26 -8.84
C ASP A 152 20.95 5.60 -7.67
N TYR A 153 20.64 6.37 -6.62
CA TYR A 153 19.84 5.87 -5.49
C TYR A 153 18.41 5.54 -5.91
N MET A 154 17.76 6.42 -6.66
CA MET A 154 16.39 6.20 -7.13
C MET A 154 16.31 5.06 -8.17
N GLU A 155 17.35 4.87 -8.99
CA GLU A 155 17.46 3.71 -9.88
C GLU A 155 17.58 2.40 -9.09
N LYS A 156 18.33 2.37 -8.00
CA LYS A 156 18.41 1.21 -7.09
C LYS A 156 17.04 0.89 -6.46
N VAL A 157 16.31 1.92 -6.01
CA VAL A 157 14.95 1.77 -5.49
C VAL A 157 14.05 1.16 -6.56
N ALA A 158 14.02 1.74 -7.75
CA ALA A 158 13.19 1.28 -8.86
C ALA A 158 13.53 -0.16 -9.28
N ASN A 159 14.82 -0.51 -9.38
CA ASN A 159 15.26 -1.86 -9.69
C ASN A 159 14.86 -2.87 -8.60
N SER A 160 14.94 -2.49 -7.32
CA SER A 160 14.49 -3.34 -6.22
C SER A 160 12.99 -3.63 -6.30
N ILE A 161 12.19 -2.61 -6.58
CA ILE A 161 10.74 -2.75 -6.79
C ILE A 161 10.47 -3.68 -7.99
N LYS A 162 11.14 -3.44 -9.12
CA LYS A 162 10.98 -4.26 -10.33
C LYS A 162 11.27 -5.72 -10.06
N ILE A 163 12.41 -6.04 -9.45
CA ILE A 163 12.80 -7.42 -9.13
C ILE A 163 11.75 -8.07 -8.22
N THR A 164 11.26 -7.33 -7.21
CA THR A 164 10.26 -7.84 -6.27
C THR A 164 8.92 -8.10 -6.98
N LEU A 165 8.48 -7.21 -7.87
CA LEU A 165 7.26 -7.41 -8.66
C LEU A 165 7.39 -8.60 -9.62
N ASP A 166 8.54 -8.72 -10.31
CA ASP A 166 8.80 -9.83 -11.23
C ASP A 166 8.74 -11.20 -10.51
N ASP A 167 9.17 -11.25 -9.26
CA ASP A 167 9.10 -12.48 -8.45
C ASP A 167 7.70 -12.71 -7.88
N PHE A 168 7.01 -11.66 -7.47
CA PHE A 168 5.68 -11.74 -6.84
C PHE A 168 4.58 -12.12 -7.84
N LEU A 169 4.63 -11.60 -9.06
CA LEU A 169 3.62 -11.85 -10.11
C LEU A 169 3.81 -13.18 -10.86
N LYS A 170 4.88 -13.95 -10.57
CA LYS A 170 5.09 -15.29 -11.13
C LYS A 170 4.40 -16.39 -10.33
N HIS A 171 3.87 -16.07 -9.17
CA HIS A 171 3.21 -16.98 -8.25
C HIS A 171 1.75 -16.62 -8.06
#